data_c9ca8212e0a292ef1505d19607aa44eb
#
_entry.id   c9ca8212e0a292ef1505d19607aa44eb
#
_cell.length_a   1.000
_cell.length_b   1.000
_cell.length_c   1.000
_cell.angle_alpha   90.00
_cell.angle_beta   90.00
_cell.angle_gamma   90.00
#
_symmetry.space_group_name_H-M   'P 1'
#
loop_
_entity.id
_entity.type
_entity.pdbx_description
1 polymer ?
#
loop_
_entity_poly.entity_id
_entity_poly.type
_entity_poly.pdbx_seq_one_letter_code
_entity_poly.pdbx_strand_id
1 'polypeptide(L)'
;VVVAQFSSNDVFCLDLDGNLKWLRGLTLDYPNAANSLGMSSSPVIADGVFVTQVENDADSFSAGLDLGTGKTLWRKSRPKGANWTSPTVLKGAKGEELAVLQSGKGLLVVEPKTGKDRWNYAEGASTIPSTTVMGGHLFIPSNGLTAVKSREDGRSHTQLWRANKLAPGTASPVVSGDKIYVLNKANVLTSANPSNGELGWRLRLKGPFSGSPVANKTHFYVFSENGLGQVVDLTGDEGKVVSTIDLKETILCTP
;
A
#
# COMPACT_ATOMS: atom_id res chain seq x y z
N VAL A 1 -13.88 -13.06 -8.86
CA VAL A 1 -14.06 -13.26 -7.41
C VAL A 1 -13.82 -11.97 -6.67
N VAL A 2 -14.43 -11.82 -5.51
CA VAL A 2 -14.17 -10.77 -4.53
C VAL A 2 -13.54 -11.42 -3.31
N VAL A 3 -12.41 -10.89 -2.83
CA VAL A 3 -11.78 -11.37 -1.61
C VAL A 3 -11.70 -10.22 -0.61
N ALA A 4 -12.15 -10.46 0.61
CA ALA A 4 -12.10 -9.49 1.70
C ALA A 4 -11.38 -10.08 2.91
N GLN A 5 -10.55 -9.28 3.54
CA GLN A 5 -9.91 -9.59 4.82
C GLN A 5 -10.37 -8.55 5.85
N PHE A 6 -10.81 -9.03 7.00
CA PHE A 6 -11.27 -8.19 8.10
C PHE A 6 -10.17 -8.00 9.16
N SER A 7 -10.36 -7.03 10.04
CA SER A 7 -9.42 -6.76 11.14
C SER A 7 -9.24 -7.93 12.12
N SER A 8 -10.20 -8.86 12.14
CA SER A 8 -10.11 -10.15 12.83
C SER A 8 -9.16 -11.15 12.17
N ASN A 9 -8.64 -10.83 10.99
CA ASN A 9 -7.91 -11.75 10.09
C ASN A 9 -8.76 -12.89 9.51
N ASP A 10 -10.10 -12.73 9.50
CA ASP A 10 -10.97 -13.57 8.71
C ASP A 10 -10.90 -13.15 7.25
N VAL A 11 -10.76 -14.12 6.35
CA VAL A 11 -10.68 -13.94 4.91
C VAL A 11 -11.83 -14.64 4.24
N PHE A 12 -12.58 -13.93 3.42
CA PHE A 12 -13.70 -14.45 2.65
C PHE A 12 -13.41 -14.35 1.16
N CYS A 13 -13.71 -15.37 0.41
CA CYS A 13 -13.73 -15.32 -1.04
C CYS A 13 -15.14 -15.60 -1.54
N LEU A 14 -15.67 -14.67 -2.33
CA LEU A 14 -17.01 -14.74 -2.92
C LEU A 14 -16.86 -14.79 -4.45
N ASP A 15 -17.86 -15.37 -5.13
CA ASP A 15 -18.03 -15.13 -6.55
C ASP A 15 -18.66 -13.74 -6.79
N LEU A 16 -18.89 -13.37 -8.06
CA LEU A 16 -19.48 -12.07 -8.39
C LEU A 16 -20.99 -11.99 -8.10
N ASP A 17 -21.62 -13.12 -7.86
CA ASP A 17 -23.03 -13.21 -7.45
C ASP A 17 -23.19 -13.19 -5.93
N GLY A 18 -22.07 -13.11 -5.19
CA GLY A 18 -22.04 -13.04 -3.73
C GLY A 18 -22.03 -14.39 -3.02
N ASN A 19 -21.91 -15.51 -3.74
CA ASN A 19 -21.88 -16.83 -3.11
C ASN A 19 -20.48 -17.09 -2.50
N LEU A 20 -20.47 -17.64 -1.28
CA LEU A 20 -19.25 -18.00 -0.58
C LEU A 20 -18.54 -19.16 -1.28
N LYS A 21 -17.30 -18.95 -1.72
CA LYS A 21 -16.42 -19.98 -2.27
C LYS A 21 -15.59 -20.65 -1.19
N TRP A 22 -14.98 -19.85 -0.33
CA TRP A 22 -14.22 -20.32 0.84
C TRP A 22 -14.08 -19.22 1.89
N LEU A 23 -13.84 -19.68 3.13
CA LEU A 23 -13.57 -18.86 4.30
C LEU A 23 -12.32 -19.38 5.01
N ARG A 24 -11.48 -18.50 5.50
CA ARG A 24 -10.33 -18.82 6.37
C ARG A 24 -10.31 -17.89 7.57
N GLY A 25 -10.20 -18.43 8.76
CA GLY A 25 -9.87 -17.70 9.98
C GLY A 25 -8.37 -17.77 10.24
N LEU A 26 -7.58 -16.78 9.79
CA LEU A 26 -6.13 -16.85 9.95
C LEU A 26 -5.68 -16.81 11.41
N THR A 27 -6.46 -16.21 12.31
CA THR A 27 -6.20 -16.27 13.76
C THR A 27 -6.56 -17.62 14.38
N LEU A 28 -7.46 -18.40 13.78
CA LEU A 28 -7.71 -19.80 14.17
C LEU A 28 -6.54 -20.69 13.74
N ASP A 29 -6.04 -20.49 12.53
CA ASP A 29 -4.87 -21.22 12.01
C ASP A 29 -3.57 -20.84 12.74
N TYR A 30 -3.46 -19.58 13.16
CA TYR A 30 -2.26 -18.99 13.80
C TYR A 30 -2.68 -18.16 15.04
N PRO A 31 -3.01 -18.83 16.18
CA PRO A 31 -3.63 -18.16 17.33
C PRO A 31 -2.80 -17.02 17.97
N ASN A 32 -1.48 -17.04 17.75
CA ASN A 32 -0.57 -16.01 18.26
C ASN A 32 -0.44 -14.80 17.31
N ALA A 33 -1.17 -14.77 16.20
CA ALA A 33 -1.13 -13.68 15.23
C ALA A 33 -2.12 -12.55 15.57
N ALA A 34 -2.39 -12.32 16.85
CA ALA A 34 -3.25 -11.25 17.32
C ALA A 34 -2.49 -9.93 17.41
N ASN A 35 -3.08 -8.86 16.89
CA ASN A 35 -2.60 -7.49 17.03
C ASN A 35 -3.58 -6.71 17.92
N SER A 36 -3.12 -6.20 19.06
CA SER A 36 -3.94 -5.41 19.98
C SER A 36 -4.51 -4.12 19.39
N LEU A 37 -3.86 -3.60 18.34
CA LEU A 37 -4.29 -2.39 17.62
C LEU A 37 -5.15 -2.68 16.36
N GLY A 38 -5.46 -3.95 16.11
CA GLY A 38 -6.18 -4.39 14.93
C GLY A 38 -5.32 -4.46 13.67
N MET A 39 -5.86 -5.11 12.64
CA MET A 39 -5.26 -5.24 11.31
C MET A 39 -5.94 -4.27 10.34
N SER A 40 -5.15 -3.57 9.54
CA SER A 40 -5.66 -2.69 8.48
C SER A 40 -4.95 -2.90 7.14
N SER A 41 -4.07 -3.90 7.06
CA SER A 41 -3.41 -4.29 5.82
C SER A 41 -4.43 -4.89 4.84
N SER A 42 -4.58 -4.30 3.67
CA SER A 42 -5.39 -4.88 2.59
C SER A 42 -4.55 -5.90 1.81
N PRO A 43 -5.09 -7.08 1.52
CA PRO A 43 -4.38 -8.09 0.73
C PRO A 43 -4.27 -7.68 -0.74
N VAL A 44 -3.43 -8.39 -1.49
CA VAL A 44 -3.37 -8.28 -2.96
C VAL A 44 -3.54 -9.64 -3.62
N ILE A 45 -3.98 -9.64 -4.87
CA ILE A 45 -3.98 -10.81 -5.73
C ILE A 45 -2.86 -10.63 -6.75
N ALA A 46 -1.93 -11.57 -6.80
CA ALA A 46 -0.82 -11.60 -7.75
C ALA A 46 -0.68 -13.03 -8.31
N ASP A 47 -0.65 -13.15 -9.62
CA ASP A 47 -0.48 -14.43 -10.36
C ASP A 47 -1.41 -15.55 -9.84
N GLY A 48 -2.68 -15.22 -9.55
CA GLY A 48 -3.69 -16.16 -9.04
C GLY A 48 -3.53 -16.54 -7.56
N VAL A 49 -2.68 -15.86 -6.83
CA VAL A 49 -2.45 -16.08 -5.39
C VAL A 49 -2.95 -14.88 -4.61
N PHE A 50 -3.73 -15.13 -3.57
CA PHE A 50 -4.08 -14.16 -2.55
C PHE A 50 -2.89 -14.02 -1.59
N VAL A 51 -2.28 -12.84 -1.54
CA VAL A 51 -1.14 -12.55 -0.69
C VAL A 51 -1.57 -11.63 0.44
N THR A 52 -1.39 -12.08 1.67
CA THR A 52 -1.69 -11.33 2.88
C THR A 52 -0.45 -11.10 3.73
N GLN A 53 -0.50 -10.04 4.53
CA GLN A 53 0.53 -9.65 5.48
C GLN A 53 -0.13 -9.43 6.83
N VAL A 54 0.25 -10.26 7.81
CA VAL A 54 -0.26 -10.25 9.18
C VAL A 54 0.94 -10.01 10.09
N GLU A 55 1.32 -8.74 10.24
CA GLU A 55 2.47 -8.35 11.05
C GLU A 55 2.00 -7.77 12.40
N ASN A 56 2.54 -8.32 13.48
CA ASN A 56 2.17 -8.01 14.86
C ASN A 56 3.37 -8.27 15.80
N ASP A 57 3.17 -8.05 17.08
CA ASP A 57 4.26 -8.18 18.08
C ASP A 57 4.60 -9.63 18.43
N ALA A 58 3.77 -10.60 18.03
CA ALA A 58 3.95 -12.01 18.38
C ALA A 58 4.25 -12.89 17.16
N ASP A 59 3.26 -13.54 16.55
CA ASP A 59 3.44 -14.43 15.38
C ASP A 59 3.22 -13.64 14.08
N SER A 60 4.25 -12.92 13.67
CA SER A 60 4.24 -12.05 12.49
C SER A 60 4.59 -12.83 11.23
N PHE A 61 3.73 -12.77 10.21
CA PHE A 61 3.92 -13.52 8.96
C PHE A 61 3.31 -12.85 7.74
N SER A 62 3.73 -13.30 6.56
CA SER A 62 3.01 -13.15 5.30
C SER A 62 2.71 -14.53 4.73
N ALA A 63 1.61 -14.65 4.01
CA ALA A 63 1.20 -15.91 3.41
C ALA A 63 0.63 -15.70 2.01
N GLY A 64 0.85 -16.70 1.14
CA GLY A 64 0.16 -16.84 -0.12
C GLY A 64 -0.87 -17.97 -0.03
N LEU A 65 -2.11 -17.67 -0.37
CA LEU A 65 -3.20 -18.64 -0.42
C LEU A 65 -3.64 -18.81 -1.88
N ASP A 66 -3.91 -20.05 -2.27
CA ASP A 66 -4.51 -20.36 -3.57
C ASP A 66 -5.87 -19.66 -3.68
N LEU A 67 -6.03 -18.83 -4.70
CA LEU A 67 -7.21 -17.98 -4.86
C LEU A 67 -8.49 -18.80 -5.07
N GLY A 68 -8.40 -19.98 -5.67
CA GLY A 68 -9.55 -20.83 -5.93
C GLY A 68 -10.06 -21.61 -4.70
N THR A 69 -9.15 -22.01 -3.81
CA THR A 69 -9.43 -22.94 -2.71
C THR A 69 -9.20 -22.39 -1.32
N GLY A 70 -8.50 -21.27 -1.18
CA GLY A 70 -8.09 -20.70 0.10
C GLY A 70 -6.98 -21.50 0.82
N LYS A 71 -6.41 -22.54 0.21
CA LYS A 71 -5.34 -23.33 0.80
C LYS A 71 -4.04 -22.53 0.86
N THR A 72 -3.32 -22.63 1.97
CA THR A 72 -1.99 -22.00 2.12
C THR A 72 -0.99 -22.68 1.19
N LEU A 73 -0.42 -21.91 0.27
CA LEU A 73 0.68 -22.33 -0.60
C LEU A 73 2.03 -22.17 0.09
N TRP A 74 2.19 -21.06 0.79
CA TRP A 74 3.37 -20.75 1.58
C TRP A 74 3.04 -19.82 2.74
N ARG A 75 3.87 -19.87 3.76
CA ARG A 75 3.91 -18.94 4.90
C ARG A 75 5.35 -18.57 5.20
N LYS A 76 5.59 -17.30 5.44
CA LYS A 76 6.91 -16.74 5.69
C LYS A 76 6.87 -15.89 6.96
N SER A 77 7.77 -16.15 7.90
CA SER A 77 7.94 -15.32 9.10
C SER A 77 8.36 -13.90 8.71
N ARG A 78 7.82 -12.92 9.40
CA ARG A 78 8.07 -11.50 9.17
C ARG A 78 8.63 -10.83 10.42
N PRO A 79 9.21 -9.62 10.31
CA PRO A 79 9.63 -8.86 11.49
C PRO A 79 8.48 -8.68 12.48
N LYS A 80 8.76 -8.84 13.77
CA LYS A 80 7.81 -8.52 14.83
C LYS A 80 7.66 -7.00 14.95
N GLY A 81 6.45 -6.57 15.24
CA GLY A 81 6.05 -5.18 15.39
C GLY A 81 4.78 -4.87 14.62
N ALA A 82 4.01 -3.91 15.09
CA ALA A 82 2.79 -3.49 14.42
C ALA A 82 3.11 -2.88 13.05
N ASN A 83 2.42 -3.36 12.04
CA ASN A 83 2.55 -2.91 10.66
C ASN A 83 1.19 -2.89 9.97
N TRP A 84 0.78 -1.74 9.51
CA TRP A 84 -0.52 -1.50 8.86
C TRP A 84 -0.39 -1.34 7.34
N THR A 85 0.83 -1.48 6.80
CA THR A 85 1.04 -1.35 5.35
C THR A 85 0.42 -2.52 4.61
N SER A 86 -0.11 -2.23 3.43
CA SER A 86 -0.63 -3.24 2.52
C SER A 86 0.47 -3.73 1.57
N PRO A 87 0.54 -5.03 1.25
CA PRO A 87 1.33 -5.50 0.14
C PRO A 87 0.89 -4.83 -1.16
N THR A 88 1.78 -4.80 -2.14
CA THR A 88 1.47 -4.29 -3.48
C THR A 88 2.02 -5.23 -4.56
N VAL A 89 1.57 -5.06 -5.79
CA VAL A 89 1.99 -5.89 -6.92
C VAL A 89 2.97 -5.11 -7.80
N LEU A 90 4.14 -5.69 -8.03
CA LEU A 90 5.15 -5.19 -8.95
C LEU A 90 5.15 -6.07 -10.21
N LYS A 91 5.08 -5.46 -11.38
CA LYS A 91 5.38 -6.17 -12.64
C LYS A 91 6.88 -6.22 -12.86
N GLY A 92 7.41 -7.42 -12.93
CA GLY A 92 8.80 -7.66 -13.26
C GLY A 92 9.11 -7.37 -14.72
N ALA A 93 10.40 -7.46 -15.10
CA ALA A 93 10.87 -7.09 -16.43
C ALA A 93 10.30 -7.97 -17.55
N LYS A 94 9.91 -9.21 -17.24
CA LYS A 94 9.29 -10.17 -18.16
C LYS A 94 7.75 -10.16 -18.10
N GLY A 95 7.16 -9.18 -17.41
CA GLY A 95 5.71 -9.07 -17.22
C GLY A 95 5.13 -9.95 -16.11
N GLU A 96 5.98 -10.73 -15.41
CA GLU A 96 5.56 -11.53 -14.26
C GLU A 96 5.08 -10.63 -13.12
N GLU A 97 4.09 -11.09 -12.36
CA GLU A 97 3.65 -10.39 -11.15
C GLU A 97 4.47 -10.86 -9.95
N LEU A 98 4.93 -9.92 -9.15
CA LEU A 98 5.67 -10.14 -7.90
C LEU A 98 4.91 -9.47 -6.76
N ALA A 99 4.89 -10.09 -5.59
CA ALA A 99 4.34 -9.47 -4.40
C ALA A 99 5.42 -8.70 -3.64
N VAL A 100 5.10 -7.47 -3.25
CA VAL A 100 5.98 -6.58 -2.47
C VAL A 100 5.42 -6.49 -1.06
N LEU A 101 6.20 -6.91 -0.09
CA LEU A 101 5.86 -6.98 1.33
C LEU A 101 6.66 -5.92 2.08
N GLN A 102 6.00 -4.89 2.60
CA GLN A 102 6.64 -3.81 3.36
C GLN A 102 6.66 -4.11 4.85
N SER A 103 7.68 -3.66 5.55
CA SER A 103 7.78 -3.66 7.01
C SER A 103 8.68 -2.53 7.49
N GLY A 104 8.81 -2.33 8.81
CA GLY A 104 9.78 -1.40 9.38
C GLY A 104 11.25 -1.69 9.00
N LYS A 105 11.54 -2.88 8.48
CA LYS A 105 12.89 -3.25 7.99
C LYS A 105 13.11 -2.92 6.51
N GLY A 106 12.07 -2.51 5.79
CA GLY A 106 12.11 -2.20 4.35
C GLY A 106 11.15 -3.06 3.55
N LEU A 107 11.55 -3.44 2.33
CA LEU A 107 10.73 -4.26 1.44
C LEU A 107 11.33 -5.64 1.23
N LEU A 108 10.47 -6.64 1.09
CA LEU A 108 10.79 -7.95 0.58
C LEU A 108 9.92 -8.22 -0.65
N VAL A 109 10.54 -8.53 -1.77
CA VAL A 109 9.84 -8.90 -3.02
C VAL A 109 9.91 -10.40 -3.19
N VAL A 110 8.75 -11.02 -3.41
CA VAL A 110 8.62 -12.49 -3.49
C VAL A 110 7.84 -12.94 -4.71
N GLU A 111 8.08 -14.17 -5.14
CA GLU A 111 7.26 -14.87 -6.11
C GLU A 111 5.90 -15.24 -5.48
N PRO A 112 4.75 -14.85 -6.04
CA PRO A 112 3.45 -15.08 -5.41
C PRO A 112 3.13 -16.56 -5.18
N LYS A 113 3.46 -17.46 -6.13
CA LYS A 113 3.14 -18.89 -6.05
C LYS A 113 3.96 -19.68 -5.05
N THR A 114 5.19 -19.24 -4.79
CA THR A 114 6.16 -20.03 -4.00
C THR A 114 6.59 -19.34 -2.71
N GLY A 115 6.36 -18.02 -2.58
CA GLY A 115 6.91 -17.19 -1.52
C GLY A 115 8.45 -17.03 -1.60
N LYS A 116 9.08 -17.47 -2.70
CA LYS A 116 10.54 -17.39 -2.87
C LYS A 116 10.99 -15.94 -2.99
N ASP A 117 12.03 -15.59 -2.23
CA ASP A 117 12.61 -14.26 -2.26
C ASP A 117 13.26 -13.95 -3.61
N ARG A 118 12.95 -12.79 -4.15
CA ARG A 118 13.57 -12.24 -5.35
C ARG A 118 14.65 -11.23 -4.98
N TRP A 119 14.30 -10.25 -4.21
CA TRP A 119 15.22 -9.24 -3.67
C TRP A 119 14.59 -8.49 -2.50
N ASN A 120 15.40 -7.74 -1.76
CA ASN A 120 14.96 -6.90 -0.66
C ASN A 120 15.56 -5.49 -0.74
N TYR A 121 14.85 -4.53 -0.15
CA TYR A 121 15.33 -3.19 0.16
C TYR A 121 15.42 -3.09 1.69
N ALA A 122 16.63 -2.91 2.24
CA ALA A 122 16.93 -3.09 3.66
C ALA A 122 17.21 -1.78 4.42
N GLU A 123 16.82 -0.63 3.86
CA GLU A 123 17.08 0.68 4.49
C GLU A 123 15.91 1.18 5.37
N GLY A 124 15.04 0.27 5.80
CA GLY A 124 13.85 0.59 6.57
C GLY A 124 12.74 1.23 5.73
N ALA A 125 11.51 1.14 6.21
CA ALA A 125 10.35 1.82 5.64
C ALA A 125 9.33 2.14 6.73
N SER A 126 8.39 3.01 6.45
CA SER A 126 7.26 3.27 7.34
C SER A 126 6.42 2.01 7.53
N THR A 127 5.74 1.92 8.65
CA THR A 127 4.76 0.84 8.95
C THR A 127 3.31 1.32 8.81
N ILE A 128 3.08 2.52 8.27
CA ILE A 128 1.73 3.08 8.08
C ILE A 128 1.46 3.35 6.60
N PRO A 129 2.07 4.36 5.93
CA PRO A 129 1.87 4.52 4.49
C PRO A 129 2.53 3.38 3.72
N SER A 130 1.81 2.84 2.75
CA SER A 130 2.27 1.75 1.90
C SER A 130 3.11 2.24 0.72
N THR A 131 3.99 1.38 0.22
CA THR A 131 4.71 1.58 -1.04
C THR A 131 3.74 1.63 -2.22
N THR A 132 3.95 2.60 -3.10
CA THR A 132 3.19 2.75 -4.34
C THR A 132 4.04 2.29 -5.53
N VAL A 133 3.40 1.65 -6.50
CA VAL A 133 4.06 1.12 -7.71
C VAL A 133 3.55 1.83 -8.96
N MET A 134 4.47 2.19 -9.85
CA MET A 134 4.16 2.71 -11.19
C MET A 134 5.23 2.27 -12.19
N GLY A 135 4.82 1.56 -13.26
CA GLY A 135 5.71 1.26 -14.38
C GLY A 135 7.03 0.56 -13.98
N GLY A 136 6.99 -0.35 -13.01
CA GLY A 136 8.19 -1.04 -12.50
C GLY A 136 9.01 -0.25 -11.47
N HIS A 137 8.59 0.98 -11.14
CA HIS A 137 9.16 1.78 -10.07
C HIS A 137 8.38 1.58 -8.77
N LEU A 138 9.09 1.55 -7.65
CA LEU A 138 8.50 1.53 -6.31
C LEU A 138 8.85 2.84 -5.61
N PHE A 139 7.84 3.50 -5.06
CA PHE A 139 7.98 4.71 -4.25
C PHE A 139 7.76 4.33 -2.80
N ILE A 140 8.86 4.20 -2.09
CA ILE A 140 8.93 3.65 -0.73
C ILE A 140 8.88 4.78 0.29
N PRO A 141 7.95 4.77 1.26
CA PRO A 141 7.97 5.67 2.42
C PRO A 141 9.17 5.36 3.33
N SER A 142 10.36 5.77 2.92
CA SER A 142 11.64 5.52 3.57
C SER A 142 12.54 6.75 3.42
N ASN A 143 13.00 7.31 4.55
CA ASN A 143 13.82 8.52 4.58
C ASN A 143 13.22 9.67 3.73
N GLY A 144 11.96 10.01 4.00
CA GLY A 144 11.12 10.78 3.13
C GLY A 144 10.43 9.86 2.13
N LEU A 145 10.70 10.02 0.85
CA LEU A 145 10.29 9.10 -0.21
C LEU A 145 11.51 8.65 -1.00
N THR A 146 11.68 7.36 -1.16
CA THR A 146 12.75 6.76 -1.96
C THR A 146 12.16 6.04 -3.16
N ALA A 147 12.64 6.34 -4.36
CA ALA A 147 12.27 5.62 -5.57
C ALA A 147 13.32 4.56 -5.91
N VAL A 148 12.87 3.34 -6.14
CA VAL A 148 13.70 2.25 -6.63
C VAL A 148 13.07 1.60 -7.86
N LYS A 149 13.89 0.98 -8.69
CA LYS A 149 13.46 0.20 -9.85
C LYS A 149 14.03 -1.21 -9.76
N SER A 150 13.21 -2.21 -9.98
CA SER A 150 13.68 -3.59 -10.14
C SER A 150 14.59 -3.67 -11.37
N ARG A 151 15.73 -4.35 -11.24
CA ARG A 151 16.61 -4.61 -12.39
C ARG A 151 16.02 -5.67 -13.30
N GLU A 152 16.51 -5.73 -14.53
CA GLU A 152 16.04 -6.69 -15.55
C GLU A 152 16.24 -8.14 -15.15
N ASP A 153 17.25 -8.44 -14.32
CA ASP A 153 17.48 -9.77 -13.76
C ASP A 153 16.39 -10.21 -12.78
N GLY A 154 15.56 -9.26 -12.29
CA GLY A 154 14.50 -9.48 -11.31
C GLY A 154 15.01 -9.96 -9.94
N ARG A 155 16.31 -9.81 -9.65
CA ARG A 155 16.97 -10.30 -8.41
C ARG A 155 17.58 -9.18 -7.58
N SER A 156 17.51 -7.96 -8.05
CA SER A 156 18.05 -6.77 -7.40
C SER A 156 17.27 -5.53 -7.81
N HIS A 157 17.59 -4.41 -7.17
CA HIS A 157 17.01 -3.11 -7.49
C HIS A 157 18.09 -2.06 -7.67
N THR A 158 17.73 -0.94 -8.25
CA THR A 158 18.55 0.27 -8.31
C THR A 158 17.76 1.40 -7.67
N GLN A 159 18.37 2.12 -6.73
CA GLN A 159 17.83 3.37 -6.23
C GLN A 159 17.96 4.44 -7.31
N LEU A 160 16.85 5.08 -7.64
CA LEU A 160 16.82 6.16 -8.63
C LEU A 160 17.05 7.51 -7.98
N TRP A 161 16.32 7.78 -6.90
CA TRP A 161 16.42 9.01 -6.13
C TRP A 161 15.86 8.83 -4.71
N ARG A 162 16.17 9.81 -3.86
CA ARG A 162 15.63 9.96 -2.50
C ARG A 162 15.33 11.43 -2.24
N ALA A 163 14.14 11.71 -1.74
CA ALA A 163 13.67 13.06 -1.45
C ALA A 163 13.14 13.16 -0.02
N ASN A 164 13.99 13.59 0.92
CA ASN A 164 13.63 13.70 2.34
C ASN A 164 12.46 14.67 2.60
N LYS A 165 12.28 15.67 1.73
CA LYS A 165 11.17 16.63 1.81
C LYS A 165 9.82 16.07 1.34
N LEU A 166 9.80 14.91 0.70
CA LEU A 166 8.60 14.18 0.29
C LEU A 166 8.22 13.11 1.31
N ALA A 167 8.18 13.45 2.59
CA ALA A 167 7.80 12.51 3.65
C ALA A 167 6.28 12.36 3.74
N PRO A 168 5.70 11.19 3.42
CA PRO A 168 4.29 10.93 3.64
C PRO A 168 3.91 11.02 5.12
N GLY A 169 2.66 11.38 5.40
CA GLY A 169 2.05 11.25 6.72
C GLY A 169 1.62 9.81 6.99
N THR A 170 0.33 9.65 7.27
CA THR A 170 -0.35 8.34 7.36
C THR A 170 -0.81 7.85 5.99
N ALA A 171 -1.19 8.77 5.12
CA ALA A 171 -1.66 8.50 3.76
C ALA A 171 -0.54 7.99 2.85
N SER A 172 -0.80 6.94 2.09
CA SER A 172 0.13 6.43 1.08
C SER A 172 0.30 7.42 -0.07
N PRO A 173 1.49 7.48 -0.70
CA PRO A 173 1.67 8.25 -1.94
C PRO A 173 0.73 7.76 -3.04
N VAL A 174 0.32 8.66 -3.92
CA VAL A 174 -0.51 8.34 -5.08
C VAL A 174 0.18 8.78 -6.36
N VAL A 175 0.17 7.93 -7.37
CA VAL A 175 0.66 8.26 -8.71
C VAL A 175 -0.53 8.45 -9.64
N SER A 176 -0.53 9.55 -10.37
CA SER A 176 -1.51 9.81 -11.42
C SER A 176 -0.88 10.61 -12.55
N GLY A 177 -1.11 10.17 -13.78
CA GLY A 177 -0.43 10.74 -14.95
C GLY A 177 1.08 10.60 -14.85
N ASP A 178 1.78 11.72 -14.98
CA ASP A 178 3.23 11.86 -14.93
C ASP A 178 3.75 12.39 -13.58
N LYS A 179 2.90 12.39 -12.53
CA LYS A 179 3.25 12.95 -11.22
C LYS A 179 2.98 11.95 -10.09
N ILE A 180 3.75 12.13 -9.01
CA ILE A 180 3.48 11.52 -7.72
C ILE A 180 3.02 12.60 -6.74
N TYR A 181 2.02 12.26 -5.94
CA TYR A 181 1.40 13.13 -4.95
C TYR A 181 1.62 12.57 -3.55
N VAL A 182 2.13 13.41 -2.67
CA VAL A 182 2.46 13.04 -1.29
C VAL A 182 1.76 13.99 -0.33
N LEU A 183 0.91 13.43 0.54
CA LEU A 183 0.25 14.15 1.62
C LEU A 183 1.04 13.94 2.91
N ASN A 184 1.59 15.02 3.45
CA ASN A 184 2.45 14.96 4.64
C ASN A 184 1.65 15.15 5.96
N LYS A 185 2.32 14.94 7.09
CA LYS A 185 1.71 15.11 8.43
C LYS A 185 1.20 16.53 8.74
N ALA A 186 1.67 17.53 8.00
CA ALA A 186 1.21 18.92 8.15
C ALA A 186 0.03 19.24 7.20
N ASN A 187 -0.63 18.22 6.64
CA ASN A 187 -1.75 18.36 5.71
C ASN A 187 -1.39 19.14 4.42
N VAL A 188 -0.15 19.04 3.98
CA VAL A 188 0.31 19.64 2.73
C VAL A 188 0.43 18.54 1.68
N LEU A 189 -0.34 18.67 0.61
CA LEU A 189 -0.23 17.89 -0.60
C LEU A 189 0.88 18.49 -1.47
N THR A 190 1.84 17.67 -1.86
CA THR A 190 2.96 18.05 -2.71
C THR A 190 2.95 17.19 -3.97
N SER A 191 2.97 17.79 -5.15
CA SER A 191 3.26 17.09 -6.39
C SER A 191 4.76 16.96 -6.58
N ALA A 192 5.21 15.90 -7.24
CA ALA A 192 6.62 15.72 -7.60
C ALA A 192 6.75 14.93 -8.89
N ASN A 193 7.92 15.05 -9.52
CA ASN A 193 8.27 14.26 -10.69
C ASN A 193 8.71 12.84 -10.24
N PRO A 194 8.05 11.77 -10.69
CA PRO A 194 8.37 10.41 -10.28
C PRO A 194 9.74 9.92 -10.81
N SER A 195 10.29 10.55 -11.84
CA SER A 195 11.57 10.12 -12.43
C SER A 195 12.80 10.61 -11.66
N ASN A 196 12.71 11.77 -10.97
CA ASN A 196 13.84 12.39 -10.28
C ASN A 196 13.55 12.91 -8.86
N GLY A 197 12.28 12.84 -8.41
CA GLY A 197 11.85 13.34 -7.09
C GLY A 197 11.81 14.86 -6.97
N GLU A 198 11.91 15.59 -8.06
CA GLU A 198 11.83 17.06 -8.06
C GLU A 198 10.45 17.53 -7.63
N LEU A 199 10.42 18.46 -6.68
CA LEU A 199 9.19 18.99 -6.10
C LEU A 199 8.51 19.94 -7.08
N GLY A 200 7.22 19.71 -7.30
CA GLY A 200 6.33 20.65 -7.98
C GLY A 200 5.60 21.56 -7.00
N TRP A 201 4.33 21.78 -7.26
CA TRP A 201 3.47 22.64 -6.44
C TRP A 201 3.12 22.00 -5.08
N ARG A 202 2.66 22.85 -4.17
CA ARG A 202 2.18 22.48 -2.83
C ARG A 202 0.84 23.10 -2.55
N LEU A 203 -0.06 22.33 -1.94
CA LEU A 203 -1.38 22.77 -1.56
C LEU A 203 -1.69 22.34 -0.12
N ARG A 204 -2.09 23.29 0.71
CA ARG A 204 -2.56 22.98 2.07
C ARG A 204 -4.02 22.53 2.02
N LEU A 205 -4.28 21.35 2.56
CA LEU A 205 -5.62 20.79 2.71
C LEU A 205 -6.11 20.89 4.15
N LYS A 206 -7.41 20.70 4.35
CA LYS A 206 -8.03 20.66 5.68
C LYS A 206 -8.06 19.21 6.18
N GLY A 207 -7.16 18.87 7.10
CA GLY A 207 -7.01 17.54 7.73
C GLY A 207 -7.50 17.53 9.18
N PRO A 208 -7.09 16.53 9.99
CA PRO A 208 -6.06 15.51 9.70
C PRO A 208 -6.55 14.40 8.75
N PHE A 209 -5.59 13.55 8.27
CA PHE A 209 -5.87 12.47 7.33
C PHE A 209 -5.26 11.15 7.81
N SER A 210 -6.08 10.08 7.91
CA SER A 210 -5.64 8.71 8.13
C SER A 210 -5.76 7.86 6.86
N GLY A 211 -6.86 8.00 6.11
CA GLY A 211 -7.08 7.31 4.85
C GLY A 211 -6.14 7.79 3.74
N SER A 212 -5.78 6.89 2.84
CA SER A 212 -5.04 7.24 1.64
C SER A 212 -5.96 7.88 0.61
N PRO A 213 -5.48 8.87 -0.16
CA PRO A 213 -6.27 9.47 -1.23
C PRO A 213 -6.37 8.53 -2.44
N VAL A 214 -7.31 8.82 -3.32
CA VAL A 214 -7.39 8.23 -4.65
C VAL A 214 -7.31 9.34 -5.70
N ALA A 215 -6.79 9.03 -6.88
CA ALA A 215 -6.69 9.99 -7.97
C ALA A 215 -7.02 9.35 -9.31
N ASN A 216 -7.59 10.15 -10.20
CA ASN A 216 -7.62 9.89 -11.63
C ASN A 216 -6.72 10.90 -12.36
N LYS A 217 -6.73 10.93 -13.69
CA LYS A 217 -5.85 11.81 -14.47
C LYS A 217 -6.04 13.31 -14.20
N THR A 218 -7.21 13.71 -13.70
CA THR A 218 -7.59 15.11 -13.58
C THR A 218 -7.87 15.55 -12.15
N HIS A 219 -8.22 14.63 -11.26
CA HIS A 219 -8.65 14.95 -9.92
C HIS A 219 -8.04 14.02 -8.87
N PHE A 220 -7.82 14.59 -7.68
CA PHE A 220 -7.38 13.91 -6.48
C PHE A 220 -8.48 14.04 -5.42
N TYR A 221 -8.84 12.92 -4.80
CA TYR A 221 -9.93 12.82 -3.83
C TYR A 221 -9.36 12.40 -2.49
N VAL A 222 -9.70 13.12 -1.44
CA VAL A 222 -9.25 12.81 -0.09
C VAL A 222 -10.31 13.20 0.94
N PHE A 223 -10.43 12.39 1.99
CA PHE A 223 -11.32 12.64 3.13
C PHE A 223 -10.50 12.84 4.39
N SER A 224 -10.80 13.90 5.13
CA SER A 224 -10.23 14.11 6.46
C SER A 224 -10.90 13.18 7.48
N GLU A 225 -10.26 12.98 8.62
CA GLU A 225 -10.82 12.20 9.73
C GLU A 225 -12.15 12.76 10.23
N ASN A 226 -12.39 14.06 10.07
CA ASN A 226 -13.64 14.73 10.44
C ASN A 226 -14.73 14.66 9.36
N GLY A 227 -14.53 13.84 8.31
CA GLY A 227 -15.52 13.63 7.25
C GLY A 227 -15.55 14.69 6.17
N LEU A 228 -14.60 15.64 6.14
CA LEU A 228 -14.53 16.62 5.06
C LEU A 228 -13.84 16.00 3.83
N GLY A 229 -14.63 15.73 2.80
CA GLY A 229 -14.13 15.37 1.47
C GLY A 229 -13.65 16.61 0.72
N GLN A 230 -12.49 16.51 0.08
CA GLN A 230 -11.89 17.56 -0.74
C GLN A 230 -11.49 16.99 -2.10
N VAL A 231 -11.89 17.66 -3.17
CA VAL A 231 -11.49 17.33 -4.54
C VAL A 231 -10.51 18.38 -5.02
N VAL A 232 -9.32 17.92 -5.42
CA VAL A 232 -8.27 18.79 -5.96
C VAL A 232 -8.17 18.59 -7.47
N ASP A 233 -8.27 19.68 -8.23
CA ASP A 233 -7.95 19.68 -9.66
C ASP A 233 -6.43 19.57 -9.85
N LEU A 234 -6.02 18.63 -10.71
CA LEU A 234 -4.62 18.32 -11.03
C LEU A 234 -4.21 18.78 -12.43
N THR A 235 -5.13 19.37 -13.20
CA THR A 235 -4.90 19.69 -14.63
C THR A 235 -4.08 20.96 -14.86
N GLY A 236 -4.01 21.85 -13.87
CA GLY A 236 -3.27 23.10 -13.95
C GLY A 236 -1.81 23.00 -13.49
N ASP A 237 -1.11 24.13 -13.58
CA ASP A 237 0.26 24.26 -13.07
C ASP A 237 0.34 24.23 -11.54
N GLU A 238 -0.80 24.41 -10.87
CA GLU A 238 -0.97 24.35 -9.42
C GLU A 238 -2.18 23.48 -9.05
N GLY A 239 -2.10 22.77 -7.93
CA GLY A 239 -3.25 22.06 -7.36
C GLY A 239 -4.26 23.04 -6.77
N LYS A 240 -5.55 22.84 -7.04
CA LYS A 240 -6.63 23.69 -6.54
C LYS A 240 -7.79 22.86 -6.01
N VAL A 241 -8.26 23.15 -4.78
CA VAL A 241 -9.50 22.56 -4.26
C VAL A 241 -10.68 23.13 -5.06
N VAL A 242 -11.38 22.27 -5.79
CA VAL A 242 -12.52 22.64 -6.66
C VAL A 242 -13.86 22.23 -6.09
N SER A 243 -13.89 21.28 -5.16
CA SER A 243 -15.11 20.85 -4.48
C SER A 243 -14.82 20.36 -3.07
N THR A 244 -15.79 20.52 -2.19
CA THR A 244 -15.78 19.97 -0.83
C THR A 244 -17.15 19.43 -0.49
N ILE A 245 -17.17 18.36 0.33
CA ILE A 245 -18.38 17.80 0.91
C ILE A 245 -18.11 17.46 2.37
N ASP A 246 -19.05 17.78 3.24
CA ASP A 246 -19.00 17.41 4.66
C ASP A 246 -19.97 16.24 4.89
N LEU A 247 -19.41 15.05 5.16
CA LEU A 247 -20.19 13.84 5.42
C LEU A 247 -20.65 13.74 6.88
N LYS A 248 -20.14 14.60 7.77
CA LYS A 248 -20.45 14.65 9.21
C LYS A 248 -20.21 13.33 9.94
N GLU A 249 -19.29 12.52 9.43
CA GLU A 249 -18.94 11.21 9.96
C GLU A 249 -17.41 11.10 10.07
N THR A 250 -16.93 10.29 11.01
CA THR A 250 -15.50 10.01 11.12
C THR A 250 -15.06 9.05 10.01
N ILE A 251 -14.03 9.44 9.25
CA ILE A 251 -13.50 8.63 8.14
C ILE A 251 -12.01 8.36 8.38
N LEU A 252 -11.67 7.10 8.60
CA LEU A 252 -10.29 6.64 8.82
C LEU A 252 -9.76 5.77 7.68
N CYS A 253 -10.63 5.39 6.75
CA CYS A 253 -10.30 4.49 5.62
C CYS A 253 -10.07 5.25 4.32
N THR A 254 -9.49 4.55 3.34
CA THR A 254 -9.35 5.00 1.96
C THR A 254 -10.72 4.97 1.27
N PRO A 255 -11.13 6.01 0.51
CA PRO A 255 -12.39 6.04 -0.22
C PRO A 255 -12.46 5.02 -1.37
#